data_44be3d6792e2b40652295d48c1312f64
#
_entry.id   44be3d6792e2b40652295d48c1312f64
#
_cell.length_a   1.000
_cell.length_b   1.000
_cell.length_c   1.000
_cell.angle_alpha   90.00
_cell.angle_beta   90.00
_cell.angle_gamma   90.00
#
_symmetry.space_group_name_H-M   'P 1'
#
loop_
_entity.id
_entity.type
_entity.pdbx_description
1 polymer ?
#
loop_
_entity_poly.entity_id
_entity_poly.type
_entity_poly.pdbx_seq_one_letter_code
_entity_poly.pdbx_strand_id
1 'polypeptide(L)'
;MEHTSDTVYDGKMLHETSYPQRNEKHSELSIEAKYGGIDLFGKIDFYDARQKIIHETKRSDKVEKAHEWQVKFYLWLLKLNDIEGATAILEYPLLRHTDHVELQQDDIDHLKKSLMEIKQLKGSENCPQVINARICKSCSYYELCYVEE
;
A
#
# COMPACT_ATOMS: atom_id res chain seq x y z
N MET A 1 2.63 8.59 14.92
CA MET A 1 3.11 9.77 14.18
C MET A 1 4.09 9.29 13.13
N GLU A 2 3.87 9.65 11.90
CA GLU A 2 4.72 9.24 10.79
C GLU A 2 5.85 10.26 10.61
N HIS A 3 7.10 9.78 10.62
CA HIS A 3 8.26 10.62 10.33
C HIS A 3 8.54 10.60 8.82
N THR A 4 8.65 11.77 8.21
CA THR A 4 9.01 11.90 6.80
C THR A 4 10.51 11.70 6.63
N SER A 5 10.92 10.68 5.88
CA SER A 5 12.31 10.49 5.46
C SER A 5 12.53 11.05 4.05
N ASP A 6 13.79 11.28 3.67
CA ASP A 6 14.15 11.73 2.31
C ASP A 6 13.61 10.78 1.24
N THR A 7 13.63 9.47 1.51
CA THR A 7 13.09 8.46 0.59
C THR A 7 11.57 8.60 0.40
N VAL A 8 10.83 8.89 1.47
CA VAL A 8 9.38 9.14 1.40
C VAL A 8 9.10 10.41 0.62
N TYR A 9 9.87 11.47 0.87
CA TYR A 9 9.77 12.73 0.14
C TYR A 9 10.03 12.54 -1.37
N ASP A 10 11.09 11.83 -1.74
CA ASP A 10 11.44 11.53 -3.12
C ASP A 10 10.33 10.73 -3.84
N GLY A 11 9.71 9.75 -3.16
CA GLY A 11 8.58 9.01 -3.68
C GLY A 11 7.36 9.89 -3.95
N LYS A 12 7.08 10.80 -3.02
CA LYS A 12 5.99 11.77 -3.14
C LYS A 12 6.21 12.73 -4.31
N MET A 13 7.43 13.28 -4.44
CA MET A 13 7.80 14.13 -5.56
C MET A 13 7.70 13.43 -6.91
N LEU A 14 8.12 12.16 -6.98
CA LEU A 14 7.99 11.35 -8.20
C LEU A 14 6.52 11.18 -8.59
N HIS A 15 5.65 10.92 -7.63
CA HIS A 15 4.22 10.83 -7.86
C HIS A 15 3.66 12.14 -8.44
N GLU A 16 3.96 13.27 -7.81
CA GLU A 16 3.51 14.60 -8.26
C GLU A 16 4.00 14.94 -9.67
N THR A 17 5.19 14.51 -10.06
CA THR A 17 5.78 14.79 -11.38
C THR A 17 5.38 13.80 -12.47
N SER A 18 5.00 12.58 -12.11
CA SER A 18 4.65 11.52 -13.07
C SER A 18 3.25 11.67 -13.67
N TYR A 19 2.35 12.40 -13.03
CA TYR A 19 0.95 12.52 -13.44
C TYR A 19 0.49 13.93 -13.91
N PRO A 20 1.35 14.90 -14.26
CA PRO A 20 0.91 16.27 -14.53
C PRO A 20 -0.02 16.43 -15.75
N GLN A 21 -0.15 15.40 -16.59
CA GLN A 21 -0.94 15.47 -17.85
C GLN A 21 -2.01 14.37 -17.96
N ARG A 22 -2.21 13.54 -16.95
CA ARG A 22 -3.29 12.56 -16.99
C ARG A 22 -4.62 13.26 -16.72
N ASN A 23 -5.50 13.25 -17.72
CA ASN A 23 -6.82 13.86 -17.70
C ASN A 23 -7.65 13.49 -16.48
N GLU A 24 -8.64 14.33 -16.12
CA GLU A 24 -9.64 14.20 -15.06
C GLU A 24 -10.37 12.85 -14.96
N LYS A 25 -10.15 11.94 -15.91
CA LYS A 25 -10.69 10.57 -15.91
C LYS A 25 -10.04 9.66 -14.86
N HIS A 26 -8.90 10.06 -14.34
CA HIS A 26 -8.12 9.34 -13.34
C HIS A 26 -8.09 10.20 -12.09
N SER A 27 -8.87 9.87 -11.10
CA SER A 27 -8.96 10.65 -9.88
C SER A 27 -8.46 9.87 -8.66
N GLU A 28 -7.96 10.60 -7.69
CA GLU A 28 -7.74 10.10 -6.35
C GLU A 28 -9.05 9.51 -5.82
N LEU A 29 -8.98 8.32 -5.24
CA LEU A 29 -10.12 7.63 -4.67
C LEU A 29 -9.83 7.22 -3.23
N SER A 30 -10.60 7.78 -2.30
CA SER A 30 -10.66 7.27 -0.93
C SER A 30 -11.71 6.18 -0.86
N ILE A 31 -11.34 5.03 -0.32
CA ILE A 31 -12.19 3.86 -0.26
C ILE A 31 -12.19 3.26 1.14
N GLU A 32 -13.38 2.91 1.61
CA GLU A 32 -13.58 2.30 2.92
C GLU A 32 -14.30 0.97 2.78
N ALA A 33 -14.00 0.05 3.67
CA ALA A 33 -14.70 -1.22 3.78
C ALA A 33 -14.64 -1.72 5.22
N LYS A 34 -15.50 -2.66 5.55
CA LYS A 34 -15.48 -3.34 6.85
C LYS A 34 -15.33 -4.85 6.63
N TYR A 35 -14.40 -5.44 7.37
CA TYR A 35 -14.21 -6.88 7.36
C TYR A 35 -13.90 -7.39 8.77
N GLY A 36 -14.66 -8.40 9.22
CA GLY A 36 -14.45 -9.03 10.54
C GLY A 36 -14.48 -8.05 11.72
N GLY A 37 -15.32 -7.00 11.65
CA GLY A 37 -15.39 -5.95 12.67
C GLY A 37 -14.25 -4.94 12.60
N ILE A 38 -13.39 -5.01 11.58
CA ILE A 38 -12.27 -4.09 11.37
C ILE A 38 -12.67 -3.08 10.28
N ASP A 39 -12.49 -1.81 10.57
CA ASP A 39 -12.66 -0.76 9.58
C ASP A 39 -11.38 -0.64 8.73
N LEU A 40 -11.54 -0.80 7.43
CA LEU A 40 -10.47 -0.73 6.45
C LEU A 40 -10.58 0.55 5.66
N PHE A 41 -9.45 1.18 5.44
CA PHE A 41 -9.36 2.43 4.70
C PHE A 41 -8.20 2.38 3.72
N GLY A 42 -8.42 2.88 2.52
CA GLY A 42 -7.40 3.02 1.49
C GLY A 42 -7.55 4.34 0.75
N LYS A 43 -6.42 4.87 0.33
CA LYS A 43 -6.35 6.05 -0.53
C LYS A 43 -5.57 5.67 -1.77
N ILE A 44 -6.29 5.59 -2.89
CA ILE A 44 -5.74 5.25 -4.19
C ILE A 44 -5.44 6.54 -4.92
N ASP A 45 -4.19 6.77 -5.28
CA ASP A 45 -3.78 8.03 -5.91
C ASP A 45 -4.32 8.17 -7.32
N PHE A 46 -4.43 7.05 -8.04
CA PHE A 46 -4.85 7.06 -9.42
C PHE A 46 -5.75 5.86 -9.75
N TYR A 47 -7.03 6.10 -9.96
CA TYR A 47 -7.99 5.08 -10.33
C TYR A 47 -8.74 5.43 -11.60
N ASP A 48 -8.67 4.55 -12.60
CA ASP A 48 -9.48 4.63 -13.81
C ASP A 48 -10.79 3.85 -13.60
N ALA A 49 -11.88 4.56 -13.33
CA ALA A 49 -13.18 3.95 -13.07
C ALA A 49 -13.80 3.28 -14.30
N ARG A 50 -13.41 3.66 -15.51
CA ARG A 50 -13.93 3.06 -16.74
C ARG A 50 -13.31 1.70 -17.01
N GLN A 51 -11.98 1.62 -16.89
CA GLN A 51 -11.23 0.40 -17.11
C GLN A 51 -11.08 -0.42 -15.84
N LYS A 52 -11.43 0.13 -14.68
CA LYS A 52 -11.25 -0.45 -13.35
C LYS A 52 -9.77 -0.81 -13.09
N ILE A 53 -8.89 0.14 -13.37
CA ILE A 53 -7.45 -0.02 -13.21
C ILE A 53 -6.92 0.96 -12.19
N ILE A 54 -6.20 0.45 -11.19
CA ILE A 54 -5.40 1.23 -10.26
C ILE A 54 -4.03 1.47 -10.89
N HIS A 55 -3.59 2.72 -10.92
CA HIS A 55 -2.22 3.07 -11.31
C HIS A 55 -1.46 3.53 -10.08
N GLU A 56 -0.37 2.88 -9.78
CA GLU A 56 0.51 3.21 -8.66
C GLU A 56 1.93 3.41 -9.16
N THR A 57 2.51 4.58 -8.86
CA THR A 57 3.86 4.92 -9.29
C THR A 57 4.84 4.77 -8.14
N LYS A 58 5.95 4.09 -8.37
CA LYS A 58 7.02 3.85 -7.40
C LYS A 58 8.38 4.25 -7.96
N ARG A 59 9.24 4.77 -7.08
CA ARG A 59 10.58 5.20 -7.44
C ARG A 59 11.55 4.03 -7.64
N SER A 60 11.39 2.99 -6.85
CA SER A 60 12.31 1.85 -6.79
C SER A 60 11.56 0.55 -6.61
N ASP A 61 12.11 -0.54 -7.12
CA ASP A 61 11.60 -1.91 -6.97
C ASP A 61 12.20 -2.66 -5.77
N LYS A 62 13.02 -1.99 -4.94
CA LYS A 62 13.71 -2.65 -3.79
C LYS A 62 12.76 -3.35 -2.82
N VAL A 63 11.53 -2.89 -2.72
CA VAL A 63 10.47 -3.48 -1.89
C VAL A 63 9.24 -3.84 -2.74
N GLU A 64 9.48 -4.39 -3.91
CA GLU A 64 8.48 -4.72 -4.91
C GLU A 64 7.31 -5.54 -4.33
N LYS A 65 7.60 -6.53 -3.48
CA LYS A 65 6.54 -7.32 -2.83
C LYS A 65 5.62 -6.48 -1.95
N ALA A 66 6.15 -5.50 -1.25
CA ALA A 66 5.34 -4.59 -0.44
C ALA A 66 4.46 -3.70 -1.32
N HIS A 67 4.97 -3.24 -2.46
CA HIS A 67 4.20 -2.48 -3.44
C HIS A 67 3.07 -3.32 -4.04
N GLU A 68 3.36 -4.55 -4.38
CA GLU A 68 2.39 -5.51 -4.89
C GLU A 68 1.26 -5.77 -3.87
N TRP A 69 1.60 -6.00 -2.60
CA TRP A 69 0.61 -6.19 -1.54
C TRP A 69 -0.21 -4.94 -1.27
N GLN A 70 0.35 -3.75 -1.41
CA GLN A 70 -0.40 -2.50 -1.29
C GLN A 70 -1.51 -2.42 -2.34
N VAL A 71 -1.21 -2.68 -3.61
CA VAL A 71 -2.22 -2.64 -4.66
C VAL A 71 -3.20 -3.81 -4.57
N LYS A 72 -2.77 -4.99 -4.15
CA LYS A 72 -3.67 -6.12 -3.85
C LYS A 72 -4.66 -5.79 -2.73
N PHE A 73 -4.21 -5.10 -1.71
CA PHE A 73 -5.09 -4.59 -0.65
C PHE A 73 -6.14 -3.62 -1.21
N TYR A 74 -5.74 -2.67 -2.04
CA TYR A 74 -6.67 -1.75 -2.71
C TYR A 74 -7.67 -2.48 -3.60
N LEU A 75 -7.21 -3.46 -4.37
CA LEU A 75 -8.08 -4.29 -5.21
C LEU A 75 -9.12 -5.05 -4.36
N TRP A 76 -8.72 -5.54 -3.21
CA TRP A 76 -9.65 -6.18 -2.28
C TRP A 76 -10.67 -5.20 -1.71
N LEU A 77 -10.27 -3.97 -1.35
CA LEU A 77 -11.21 -2.93 -0.93
C LEU A 77 -12.24 -2.61 -2.03
N LEU A 78 -11.81 -2.53 -3.28
CA LEU A 78 -12.71 -2.37 -4.42
C LEU A 78 -13.70 -3.53 -4.52
N LYS A 79 -13.23 -4.75 -4.37
CA LYS A 79 -14.08 -5.95 -4.38
C LYS A 79 -15.09 -5.97 -3.24
N LEU A 80 -14.69 -5.55 -2.04
CA LEU A 80 -15.60 -5.40 -0.89
C LEU A 80 -16.66 -4.31 -1.11
N ASN A 81 -16.43 -3.40 -2.04
CA ASN A 81 -17.38 -2.38 -2.47
C ASN A 81 -18.11 -2.77 -3.77
N ASP A 82 -18.21 -4.07 -4.08
CA ASP A 82 -18.91 -4.62 -5.23
C ASP A 82 -18.32 -4.23 -6.61
N ILE A 83 -17.06 -3.82 -6.64
CA ILE A 83 -16.34 -3.54 -7.89
C ILE A 83 -15.56 -4.79 -8.29
N GLU A 84 -16.12 -5.54 -9.24
CA GLU A 84 -15.53 -6.77 -9.75
C GLU A 84 -14.62 -6.52 -10.95
N GLY A 85 -13.57 -7.35 -11.08
CA GLY A 85 -12.69 -7.36 -12.25
C GLY A 85 -11.67 -6.22 -12.28
N ALA A 86 -11.46 -5.52 -11.18
CA ALA A 86 -10.43 -4.49 -11.10
C ALA A 86 -9.02 -5.10 -11.11
N THR A 87 -8.09 -4.40 -11.77
CA THR A 87 -6.67 -4.75 -11.82
C THR A 87 -5.81 -3.56 -11.42
N ALA A 88 -4.51 -3.78 -11.25
CA ALA A 88 -3.58 -2.72 -10.92
C ALA A 88 -2.35 -2.74 -11.84
N ILE A 89 -1.77 -1.58 -12.00
CA ILE A 89 -0.52 -1.37 -12.73
C ILE A 89 0.45 -0.66 -11.80
N LEU A 90 1.57 -1.30 -11.51
CA LEU A 90 2.70 -0.71 -10.83
C LEU A 90 3.67 -0.14 -11.86
N GLU A 91 3.90 1.15 -11.79
CA GLU A 91 4.77 1.85 -12.72
C GLU A 91 6.07 2.27 -12.01
N TYR A 92 7.20 1.88 -12.59
CA TYR A 92 8.54 2.26 -12.14
C TYR A 92 9.22 3.13 -13.21
N PRO A 93 8.88 4.43 -13.31
CA PRO A 93 9.32 5.27 -14.44
C PRO A 93 10.84 5.38 -14.57
N LEU A 94 11.57 5.44 -13.44
CA LEU A 94 13.03 5.52 -13.43
C LEU A 94 13.70 4.24 -13.94
N LEU A 95 13.01 3.10 -13.82
CA LEU A 95 13.47 1.80 -14.28
C LEU A 95 12.89 1.40 -15.63
N ARG A 96 11.99 2.23 -16.17
CA ARG A 96 11.23 1.95 -17.41
C ARG A 96 10.55 0.59 -17.36
N HIS A 97 9.98 0.26 -16.21
CA HIS A 97 9.37 -1.02 -15.93
C HIS A 97 7.92 -0.84 -15.46
N THR A 98 7.07 -1.78 -15.84
CA THR A 98 5.65 -1.79 -15.49
C THR A 98 5.22 -3.22 -15.16
N ASP A 99 4.59 -3.40 -14.02
CA ASP A 99 4.03 -4.68 -13.59
C ASP A 99 2.51 -4.63 -13.54
N HIS A 100 1.88 -5.68 -14.05
CA HIS A 100 0.44 -5.88 -13.96
C HIS A 100 0.12 -6.79 -12.78
N VAL A 101 -0.82 -6.36 -11.93
CA VAL A 101 -1.20 -7.07 -10.72
C VAL A 101 -2.69 -7.37 -10.74
N GLU A 102 -3.04 -8.64 -10.52
CA GLU A 102 -4.41 -9.11 -10.37
C GLU A 102 -4.60 -9.70 -8.98
N LEU A 103 -5.81 -9.58 -8.45
CA LEU A 103 -6.17 -10.16 -7.17
C LEU A 103 -6.65 -11.60 -7.35
N GLN A 104 -5.93 -12.54 -6.76
CA GLN A 104 -6.29 -13.96 -6.74
C GLN A 104 -6.96 -14.33 -5.41
N GLN A 105 -7.65 -15.48 -5.39
CA GLN A 105 -8.30 -15.95 -4.16
C GLN A 105 -7.29 -16.18 -3.02
N ASP A 106 -6.13 -16.72 -3.34
CA ASP A 106 -5.05 -16.93 -2.35
C ASP A 106 -4.56 -15.62 -1.74
N ASP A 107 -4.53 -14.54 -2.52
CA ASP A 107 -4.18 -13.21 -2.03
C ASP A 107 -5.21 -12.69 -1.02
N ILE A 108 -6.49 -12.90 -1.30
CA ILE A 108 -7.60 -12.54 -0.40
C ILE A 108 -7.47 -13.31 0.92
N ASP A 109 -7.21 -14.60 0.86
CA ASP A 109 -7.04 -15.44 2.04
C ASP A 109 -5.85 -14.98 2.89
N HIS A 110 -4.75 -14.62 2.24
CA HIS A 110 -3.58 -14.06 2.91
C HIS A 110 -3.88 -12.70 3.58
N LEU A 111 -4.59 -11.80 2.89
CA LEU A 111 -5.01 -10.50 3.46
C LEU A 111 -5.92 -10.69 4.67
N LYS A 112 -6.88 -11.60 4.61
CA LYS A 112 -7.77 -11.93 5.72
C LYS A 112 -7.00 -12.43 6.93
N LYS A 113 -6.05 -13.34 6.70
CA LYS A 113 -5.17 -13.86 7.76
C LYS A 113 -4.34 -12.76 8.40
N SER A 114 -3.72 -11.92 7.59
CA SER A 114 -2.90 -10.79 8.06
C SER A 114 -3.72 -9.81 8.91
N LEU A 115 -4.98 -9.54 8.53
CA LEU A 115 -5.86 -8.68 9.32
C LEU A 115 -6.19 -9.28 10.68
N MET A 116 -6.42 -10.59 10.74
CA MET A 116 -6.66 -11.27 12.02
C MET A 116 -5.43 -11.23 12.93
N GLU A 117 -4.24 -11.39 12.37
CA GLU A 117 -2.97 -11.27 13.09
C GLU A 117 -2.79 -9.83 13.64
N ILE A 118 -3.07 -8.81 12.84
CA ILE A 118 -3.03 -7.40 13.26
C ILE A 118 -4.03 -7.15 14.40
N LYS A 119 -5.25 -7.67 14.29
CA LYS A 119 -6.28 -7.55 15.32
C LYS A 119 -5.83 -8.16 16.64
N GLN A 120 -5.25 -9.35 16.61
CA GLN A 120 -4.69 -10.02 17.79
C GLN A 120 -3.55 -9.21 18.40
N LEU A 121 -2.65 -8.68 17.57
CA LEU A 121 -1.51 -7.89 17.99
C LEU A 121 -1.95 -6.60 18.69
N LYS A 122 -2.94 -5.91 18.14
CA LYS A 122 -3.51 -4.68 18.72
C LYS A 122 -4.26 -4.94 20.03
N GLY A 123 -4.85 -6.11 20.19
CA GLY A 123 -5.52 -6.53 21.43
C GLY A 123 -4.59 -7.15 22.47
N SER A 124 -3.32 -7.37 22.13
CA SER A 124 -2.32 -7.93 23.05
C SER A 124 -1.76 -6.86 23.98
N GLU A 125 -1.53 -7.23 25.24
CA GLU A 125 -0.84 -6.37 26.21
C GLU A 125 0.69 -6.33 25.96
N ASN A 126 1.21 -7.30 25.21
CA ASN A 126 2.65 -7.43 24.94
C ASN A 126 3.01 -6.81 23.60
N CYS A 127 3.94 -5.87 23.63
CA CYS A 127 4.54 -5.33 22.41
C CYS A 127 5.52 -6.33 21.80
N PRO A 128 5.46 -6.60 20.48
CA PRO A 128 6.45 -7.43 19.82
C PRO A 128 7.86 -6.87 19.96
N GLN A 129 8.85 -7.75 20.00
CA GLN A 129 10.24 -7.33 20.03
C GLN A 129 10.65 -6.68 18.71
N VAL A 130 11.61 -5.76 18.76
CA VAL A 130 12.21 -5.16 17.58
C VAL A 130 12.94 -6.21 16.75
N ILE A 131 12.87 -6.08 15.43
CA ILE A 131 13.44 -7.08 14.51
C ILE A 131 14.96 -7.03 14.38
N ASN A 132 15.62 -5.96 14.86
CA ASN A 132 17.07 -5.76 14.79
C ASN A 132 17.66 -5.96 13.37
N ALA A 133 16.90 -5.60 12.34
CA ALA A 133 17.36 -5.70 10.97
C ALA A 133 18.21 -4.49 10.58
N ARG A 134 19.17 -4.71 9.69
CA ARG A 134 20.05 -3.63 9.19
C ARG A 134 19.27 -2.46 8.61
N ILE A 135 18.14 -2.75 7.94
CA ILE A 135 17.27 -1.74 7.34
C ILE A 135 16.59 -0.83 8.38
N CYS A 136 16.50 -1.25 9.65
CA CYS A 136 15.88 -0.45 10.72
C CYS A 136 16.55 0.91 10.87
N LYS A 137 17.87 1.01 10.67
CA LYS A 137 18.62 2.26 10.76
C LYS A 137 18.17 3.33 9.75
N SER A 138 17.56 2.92 8.66
CA SER A 138 17.00 3.80 7.62
C SER A 138 15.48 3.93 7.71
N CYS A 139 14.87 3.36 8.74
CA CYS A 139 13.43 3.38 8.94
C CYS A 139 13.00 4.67 9.62
N SER A 140 11.90 5.27 9.14
CA SER A 140 11.31 6.48 9.72
C SER A 140 10.84 6.31 11.17
N TYR A 141 10.62 5.06 11.60
CA TYR A 141 10.19 4.71 12.95
C TYR A 141 11.33 4.22 13.85
N TYR A 142 12.58 4.33 13.41
CA TYR A 142 13.74 3.80 14.15
C TYR A 142 13.79 4.29 15.59
N GLU A 143 13.68 5.59 15.80
CA GLU A 143 13.73 6.19 17.14
C GLU A 143 12.58 5.71 18.04
N LEU A 144 11.43 5.46 17.47
CA LEU A 144 10.27 4.94 18.21
C LEU A 144 10.46 3.49 18.64
N CYS A 145 11.06 2.65 17.77
CA CYS A 145 11.28 1.22 18.04
C CYS A 145 12.45 0.98 19.01
N TYR A 146 13.47 1.82 18.97
CA TYR A 146 14.72 1.66 19.72
C TYR A 146 14.89 2.73 20.81
N VAL A 147 13.79 3.13 21.43
CA VAL A 147 13.84 4.00 22.61
C VAL A 147 14.49 3.22 23.75
N GLU A 148 15.58 3.76 24.31
CA GLU A 148 16.14 3.28 25.56
C GLU A 148 15.30 3.85 26.70
N GLU A 149 14.73 2.98 27.52
CA GLU A 149 14.06 3.36 28.76
C GLU A 149 15.06 3.71 29.86
#